data_8d503f1741d08068411bad7163683f64
#
_entry.id   8d503f1741d08068411bad7163683f64
#
_cell.length_a   1.000
_cell.length_b   1.000
_cell.length_c   1.000
_cell.angle_alpha   90.00
_cell.angle_beta   90.00
_cell.angle_gamma   90.00
#
_symmetry.space_group_name_H-M   'P 1'
#
loop_
_entity.id
_entity.type
_entity.pdbx_description
1 polymer ?
#
loop_
_entity_poly.entity_id
_entity_poly.type
_entity_poly.pdbx_seq_one_letter_code
_entity_poly.pdbx_strand_id
1 'polypeptide(L)'
;KIKEGQDKLYDVAADNYSTAKNSPSLEVFKQKDIEVLLLSDRIDEWLMSHLMEHEGKQLQDVTKGSLDLGDLEGEEEKQEQEKIEEDFKELVERIKDVVGEKVEEVRITHRLTDSPACLVVNEDEMGMQMRRILESAGQEVPATKRIFELNPKHPLVEKLKAEQDSERFSDLTLVLFDQSM
;
A
#
# COMPACT_ATOMS: atom_id res chain seq x y z
N LYS A 1 -6.79 -16.80 12.94
CA LYS A 1 -7.41 -18.04 12.44
C LYS A 1 -7.59 -17.89 10.93
N ILE A 2 -6.88 -18.70 10.16
CA ILE A 2 -6.91 -18.65 8.69
C ILE A 2 -8.34 -18.89 8.22
N LYS A 3 -8.84 -18.05 7.29
CA LYS A 3 -10.17 -18.20 6.70
C LYS A 3 -10.19 -19.31 5.65
N GLU A 4 -11.37 -19.87 5.43
CA GLU A 4 -11.60 -20.77 4.30
C GLU A 4 -11.42 -20.00 2.99
N GLY A 5 -10.68 -20.58 2.03
CA GLY A 5 -10.31 -19.91 0.77
C GLY A 5 -9.09 -18.96 0.88
N GLN A 6 -8.54 -18.75 2.07
CA GLN A 6 -7.32 -17.94 2.22
C GLN A 6 -6.09 -18.76 1.83
N ASP A 7 -5.43 -18.36 0.77
CA ASP A 7 -4.23 -18.99 0.19
C ASP A 7 -2.90 -18.37 0.66
N LYS A 8 -2.95 -17.18 1.25
CA LYS A 8 -1.79 -16.44 1.74
C LYS A 8 -1.87 -16.15 3.24
N LEU A 9 -0.72 -15.95 3.86
CA LEU A 9 -0.56 -15.40 5.20
C LEU A 9 -0.10 -13.95 5.06
N TYR A 10 -0.77 -13.05 5.75
CA TYR A 10 -0.48 -11.62 5.66
C TYR A 10 0.30 -11.14 6.87
N ASP A 11 1.27 -10.27 6.64
CA ASP A 11 2.06 -9.64 7.68
C ASP A 11 2.30 -8.15 7.39
N VAL A 12 2.63 -7.41 8.44
CA VAL A 12 3.11 -6.05 8.38
C VAL A 12 4.26 -5.88 9.35
N ALA A 13 5.41 -5.46 8.86
CA ALA A 13 6.56 -5.12 9.68
C ALA A 13 6.66 -3.60 9.85
N ALA A 14 6.87 -3.15 11.10
CA ALA A 14 7.04 -1.74 11.43
C ALA A 14 7.98 -1.55 12.61
N ASP A 15 8.44 -0.30 12.83
CA ASP A 15 9.38 0.06 13.90
C ASP A 15 8.85 -0.24 15.31
N ASN A 16 7.54 -0.33 15.47
CA ASN A 16 6.88 -0.66 16.73
C ASN A 16 5.44 -1.14 16.50
N TYR A 17 4.88 -1.81 17.50
CA TYR A 17 3.54 -2.37 17.47
C TYR A 17 2.45 -1.33 17.17
N SER A 18 2.55 -0.11 17.70
CA SER A 18 1.55 0.93 17.45
C SER A 18 1.53 1.35 15.98
N THR A 19 2.70 1.49 15.37
CA THR A 19 2.81 1.80 13.93
C THR A 19 2.25 0.66 13.08
N ALA A 20 2.63 -0.59 13.37
CA ALA A 20 2.08 -1.76 12.69
C ALA A 20 0.55 -1.79 12.76
N LYS A 21 -0.01 -1.70 13.97
CA LYS A 21 -1.46 -1.77 14.23
C LYS A 21 -2.28 -0.68 13.54
N ASN A 22 -1.71 0.51 13.38
CA ASN A 22 -2.39 1.68 12.81
C ASN A 22 -2.04 1.90 11.32
N SER A 23 -1.36 0.95 10.69
CA SER A 23 -1.06 1.03 9.26
C SER A 23 -2.35 1.13 8.43
N PRO A 24 -2.44 2.09 7.49
CA PRO A 24 -3.56 2.16 6.54
C PRO A 24 -3.72 0.89 5.72
N SER A 25 -2.61 0.19 5.43
CA SER A 25 -2.63 -1.07 4.68
C SER A 25 -3.42 -2.19 5.36
N LEU A 26 -3.81 -2.03 6.62
CA LEU A 26 -4.64 -3.00 7.35
C LEU A 26 -6.15 -2.75 7.21
N GLU A 27 -6.59 -1.66 6.60
CA GLU A 27 -8.00 -1.25 6.61
C GLU A 27 -8.91 -2.32 5.99
N VAL A 28 -8.61 -2.78 4.77
CA VAL A 28 -9.41 -3.82 4.10
C VAL A 28 -9.38 -5.15 4.85
N PHE A 29 -8.25 -5.50 5.48
CA PHE A 29 -8.14 -6.74 6.26
C PHE A 29 -9.04 -6.69 7.49
N LYS A 30 -9.09 -5.53 8.18
CA LYS A 30 -10.02 -5.31 9.29
C LYS A 30 -11.47 -5.37 8.84
N GLN A 31 -11.80 -4.74 7.71
CA GLN A 31 -13.15 -4.77 7.14
C GLN A 31 -13.59 -6.18 6.77
N LYS A 32 -12.71 -6.95 6.15
CA LYS A 32 -12.98 -8.34 5.74
C LYS A 32 -12.74 -9.35 6.88
N ASP A 33 -12.37 -8.89 8.09
CA ASP A 33 -12.04 -9.74 9.25
C ASP A 33 -10.96 -10.79 8.93
N ILE A 34 -9.90 -10.38 8.22
CA ILE A 34 -8.73 -11.20 7.89
C ILE A 34 -7.63 -10.90 8.88
N GLU A 35 -7.05 -11.93 9.50
CA GLU A 35 -5.94 -11.77 10.44
C GLU A 35 -4.65 -11.41 9.71
N VAL A 36 -3.91 -10.43 10.24
CA VAL A 36 -2.59 -10.02 9.76
C VAL A 36 -1.60 -10.09 10.93
N LEU A 37 -0.42 -10.66 10.70
CA LEU A 37 0.65 -10.72 11.68
C LEU A 37 1.26 -9.32 11.84
N LEU A 38 1.30 -8.80 13.07
CA LEU A 38 1.92 -7.52 13.39
C LEU A 38 3.33 -7.77 13.92
N LEU A 39 4.31 -7.43 13.13
CA LEU A 39 5.72 -7.66 13.38
C LEU A 39 6.38 -6.34 13.77
N SER A 40 7.05 -6.30 14.93
CA SER A 40 7.60 -5.07 15.48
C SER A 40 9.01 -5.19 16.07
N ASP A 41 9.60 -6.37 15.97
CA ASP A 41 10.98 -6.59 16.39
C ASP A 41 11.95 -6.36 15.23
N ARG A 42 13.16 -5.89 15.55
CA ARG A 42 14.19 -5.57 14.53
C ARG A 42 14.59 -6.74 13.64
N ILE A 43 14.40 -7.98 14.14
CA ILE A 43 14.74 -9.18 13.40
C ILE A 43 13.60 -9.66 12.50
N ASP A 44 12.39 -9.22 12.73
CA ASP A 44 11.20 -9.73 12.04
C ASP A 44 11.29 -9.52 10.53
N GLU A 45 11.68 -8.34 10.08
CA GLU A 45 11.84 -8.04 8.66
C GLU A 45 12.90 -8.93 7.99
N TRP A 46 14.01 -9.18 8.69
CA TRP A 46 15.02 -10.12 8.21
C TRP A 46 14.48 -11.55 8.18
N LEU A 47 13.75 -11.97 9.20
CA LEU A 47 13.10 -13.28 9.24
C LEU A 47 12.13 -13.44 8.07
N MET A 48 11.27 -12.45 7.81
CA MET A 48 10.27 -12.48 6.74
C MET A 48 10.90 -12.47 5.34
N SER A 49 12.10 -11.87 5.18
CA SER A 49 12.84 -11.94 3.92
C SER A 49 13.35 -13.36 3.58
N HIS A 50 13.35 -14.26 4.55
CA HIS A 50 13.80 -15.66 4.38
C HIS A 50 12.64 -16.66 4.54
N LEU A 51 11.62 -16.32 5.28
CA LEU A 51 10.43 -17.13 5.49
C LEU A 51 9.37 -16.79 4.43
N MET A 52 9.46 -17.40 3.27
CA MET A 52 8.57 -17.11 2.14
C MET A 52 7.25 -17.87 2.21
N GLU A 53 7.22 -18.97 2.97
CA GLU A 53 6.07 -19.88 3.03
C GLU A 53 5.96 -20.55 4.40
N HIS A 54 4.75 -20.77 4.86
CA HIS A 54 4.43 -21.55 6.05
C HIS A 54 3.21 -22.44 5.78
N GLU A 55 3.35 -23.76 6.01
CA GLU A 55 2.29 -24.76 5.78
C GLU A 55 1.64 -24.70 4.38
N GLY A 56 2.44 -24.46 3.34
CA GLY A 56 1.98 -24.39 1.96
C GLY A 56 1.32 -23.07 1.57
N LYS A 57 1.36 -22.05 2.45
CA LYS A 57 0.83 -20.72 2.19
C LYS A 57 1.95 -19.69 2.13
N GLN A 58 1.95 -18.88 1.08
CA GLN A 58 2.93 -17.80 0.92
C GLN A 58 2.67 -16.70 1.94
N LEU A 59 3.76 -16.10 2.46
CA LEU A 59 3.68 -14.89 3.26
C LEU A 59 3.72 -13.65 2.35
N GLN A 60 2.86 -12.68 2.64
CA GLN A 60 2.77 -11.43 1.90
C GLN A 60 2.76 -10.24 2.86
N ASP A 61 3.76 -9.37 2.72
CA ASP A 61 3.79 -8.07 3.38
C ASP A 61 2.71 -7.16 2.78
N VAL A 62 1.74 -6.73 3.60
CA VAL A 62 0.61 -5.91 3.15
C VAL A 62 0.98 -4.47 2.80
N THR A 63 2.22 -4.06 3.04
CA THR A 63 2.76 -2.74 2.68
C THR A 63 3.52 -2.74 1.36
N LYS A 64 3.60 -3.90 0.70
CA LYS A 64 4.33 -4.09 -0.55
C LYS A 64 3.43 -4.54 -1.70
N GLY A 65 3.85 -4.20 -2.89
CA GLY A 65 3.22 -4.67 -4.13
C GLY A 65 1.75 -4.31 -4.28
N SER A 66 1.08 -4.97 -5.20
CA SER A 66 -0.37 -4.93 -5.35
C SER A 66 -1.04 -5.87 -4.35
N LEU A 67 -2.20 -5.45 -3.85
CA LEU A 67 -3.01 -6.31 -3.01
C LEU A 67 -3.89 -7.21 -3.88
N ASP A 68 -3.72 -8.51 -3.74
CA ASP A 68 -4.58 -9.54 -4.33
C ASP A 68 -5.02 -10.48 -3.20
N LEU A 69 -6.30 -10.47 -2.90
CA LEU A 69 -6.90 -11.31 -1.85
C LEU A 69 -7.40 -12.67 -2.39
N GLY A 70 -7.16 -12.95 -3.67
CA GLY A 70 -7.48 -14.24 -4.28
C GLY A 70 -8.96 -14.58 -4.22
N ASP A 71 -9.27 -15.77 -3.68
CA ASP A 71 -10.64 -16.26 -3.52
C ASP A 71 -11.45 -15.56 -2.40
N LEU A 72 -10.81 -14.68 -1.63
CA LEU A 72 -11.50 -13.83 -0.64
C LEU A 72 -12.19 -12.62 -1.28
N GLU A 73 -11.98 -12.39 -2.58
CA GLU A 73 -12.68 -11.40 -3.39
C GLU A 73 -13.61 -12.10 -4.38
N GLY A 74 -14.88 -11.69 -4.38
CA GLY A 74 -15.86 -12.21 -5.34
C GLY A 74 -15.60 -11.69 -6.75
N GLU A 75 -16.06 -12.45 -7.76
CA GLU A 75 -15.98 -12.06 -9.18
C GLU A 75 -16.63 -10.69 -9.46
N GLU A 76 -17.75 -10.39 -8.80
CA GLU A 76 -18.44 -9.11 -8.93
C GLU A 76 -17.58 -7.95 -8.36
N GLU A 77 -16.88 -8.19 -7.25
CA GLU A 77 -15.99 -7.21 -6.63
C GLU A 77 -14.80 -6.90 -7.54
N LYS A 78 -14.19 -7.92 -8.15
CA LYS A 78 -13.09 -7.75 -9.12
C LYS A 78 -13.52 -6.94 -10.36
N GLN A 79 -14.70 -7.23 -10.91
CA GLN A 79 -15.24 -6.48 -12.05
C GLN A 79 -15.57 -5.01 -11.69
N GLU A 80 -16.02 -4.75 -10.46
CA GLU A 80 -16.23 -3.38 -9.98
C GLU A 80 -14.90 -2.63 -9.86
N GLN A 81 -13.86 -3.30 -9.34
CA GLN A 81 -12.51 -2.74 -9.22
C GLN A 81 -11.95 -2.33 -10.58
N GLU A 82 -12.01 -3.19 -11.60
CA GLU A 82 -11.54 -2.87 -12.95
C GLU A 82 -12.26 -1.65 -13.56
N LYS A 83 -13.56 -1.54 -13.37
CA LYS A 83 -14.32 -0.37 -13.83
C LYS A 83 -13.91 0.92 -13.11
N ILE A 84 -13.67 0.84 -11.81
CA ILE A 84 -13.22 1.98 -11.02
C ILE A 84 -11.83 2.41 -11.48
N GLU A 85 -10.91 1.48 -11.71
CA GLU A 85 -9.56 1.80 -12.19
C GLU A 85 -9.61 2.53 -13.54
N GLU A 86 -10.45 2.09 -14.47
CA GLU A 86 -10.62 2.76 -15.75
C GLU A 86 -11.22 4.17 -15.60
N ASP A 87 -12.23 4.33 -14.72
CA ASP A 87 -12.90 5.61 -14.46
C ASP A 87 -11.98 6.65 -13.79
N PHE A 88 -10.95 6.20 -13.08
CA PHE A 88 -9.97 7.04 -12.39
C PHE A 88 -8.66 7.26 -13.17
N LYS A 89 -8.50 6.66 -14.34
CA LYS A 89 -7.28 6.71 -15.13
C LYS A 89 -6.79 8.14 -15.40
N GLU A 90 -7.68 9.02 -15.82
CA GLU A 90 -7.36 10.44 -16.08
C GLU A 90 -6.86 11.14 -14.79
N LEU A 91 -7.50 10.88 -13.65
CA LEU A 91 -7.06 11.42 -12.36
C LEU A 91 -5.66 10.94 -11.99
N VAL A 92 -5.38 9.65 -12.17
CA VAL A 92 -4.07 9.04 -11.90
C VAL A 92 -2.98 9.71 -12.73
N GLU A 93 -3.21 9.94 -14.03
CA GLU A 93 -2.27 10.63 -14.92
C GLU A 93 -2.03 12.08 -14.47
N ARG A 94 -3.09 12.84 -14.15
CA ARG A 94 -2.98 14.20 -13.64
C ARG A 94 -2.22 14.29 -12.33
N ILE A 95 -2.45 13.38 -11.40
CA ILE A 95 -1.72 13.31 -10.13
C ILE A 95 -0.25 12.96 -10.39
N LYS A 96 0.03 12.01 -11.28
CA LYS A 96 1.41 11.63 -11.64
C LYS A 96 2.19 12.82 -12.20
N ASP A 97 1.56 13.67 -13.00
CA ASP A 97 2.19 14.90 -13.54
C ASP A 97 2.58 15.88 -12.41
N VAL A 98 1.76 15.97 -11.35
CA VAL A 98 2.02 16.85 -10.20
C VAL A 98 3.11 16.30 -9.29
N VAL A 99 3.03 15.03 -8.89
CA VAL A 99 4.00 14.43 -7.97
C VAL A 99 5.33 14.07 -8.67
N GLY A 100 5.29 13.89 -9.99
CA GLY A 100 6.45 13.71 -10.84
C GLY A 100 7.33 12.54 -10.41
N GLU A 101 8.62 12.82 -10.25
CA GLU A 101 9.64 11.82 -9.90
C GLU A 101 9.69 11.46 -8.41
N LYS A 102 8.84 12.06 -7.57
CA LYS A 102 8.77 11.74 -6.13
C LYS A 102 8.27 10.32 -5.89
N VAL A 103 7.49 9.79 -6.83
CA VAL A 103 6.95 8.43 -6.80
C VAL A 103 7.29 7.68 -8.08
N GLU A 104 7.32 6.36 -8.00
CA GLU A 104 7.47 5.51 -9.17
C GLU A 104 6.17 5.44 -9.97
N GLU A 105 5.08 5.22 -9.28
CA GLU A 105 3.75 5.02 -9.84
C GLU A 105 2.69 5.73 -9.00
N VAL A 106 1.58 6.11 -9.63
CA VAL A 106 0.32 6.48 -8.98
C VAL A 106 -0.73 5.48 -9.43
N ARG A 107 -1.51 4.93 -8.52
CA ARG A 107 -2.57 3.98 -8.87
C ARG A 107 -3.75 4.02 -7.89
N ILE A 108 -4.85 3.43 -8.31
CA ILE A 108 -6.00 3.18 -7.45
C ILE A 108 -5.73 1.94 -6.61
N THR A 109 -6.25 1.90 -5.38
CA THR A 109 -6.13 0.75 -4.50
C THR A 109 -7.46 0.43 -3.82
N HIS A 110 -7.65 -0.85 -3.52
CA HIS A 110 -8.79 -1.35 -2.76
C HIS A 110 -8.40 -1.78 -1.34
N ARG A 111 -7.13 -1.56 -0.94
CA ARG A 111 -6.65 -1.83 0.42
C ARG A 111 -7.12 -0.80 1.45
N LEU A 112 -7.53 0.38 0.99
CA LEU A 112 -7.98 1.50 1.83
C LEU A 112 -9.50 1.55 1.89
N THR A 113 -10.05 1.75 3.10
CA THR A 113 -11.48 1.94 3.35
C THR A 113 -11.79 3.30 3.96
N ASP A 114 -10.93 3.78 4.84
CA ASP A 114 -11.09 5.03 5.60
C ASP A 114 -10.07 6.10 5.19
N SER A 115 -8.83 5.70 4.89
CA SER A 115 -7.76 6.61 4.49
C SER A 115 -7.91 7.03 3.02
N PRO A 116 -7.58 8.29 2.66
CA PRO A 116 -7.68 8.76 1.28
C PRO A 116 -6.57 8.23 0.37
N ALA A 117 -5.39 8.00 0.93
CA ALA A 117 -4.21 7.57 0.19
C ALA A 117 -3.18 6.92 1.11
N CYS A 118 -2.26 6.17 0.55
CA CYS A 118 -1.08 5.66 1.25
C CYS A 118 0.12 5.52 0.29
N LEU A 119 1.28 5.28 0.87
CA LEU A 119 2.51 4.98 0.13
C LEU A 119 2.92 3.53 0.40
N VAL A 120 3.13 2.80 -0.66
CA VAL A 120 3.65 1.42 -0.62
C VAL A 120 4.93 1.32 -1.44
N VAL A 121 5.66 0.22 -1.29
CA VAL A 121 6.86 -0.07 -2.08
C VAL A 121 6.61 -1.27 -2.99
N ASN A 122 7.47 -1.47 -3.98
CA ASN A 122 7.40 -2.65 -4.81
C ASN A 122 7.62 -3.93 -3.99
N GLU A 123 7.12 -5.05 -4.48
CA GLU A 123 7.19 -6.35 -3.81
C GLU A 123 8.63 -6.77 -3.54
N ASP A 124 9.52 -6.53 -4.51
CA ASP A 124 10.95 -6.89 -4.45
C ASP A 124 11.80 -5.88 -3.65
N GLU A 125 11.20 -4.80 -3.15
CA GLU A 125 11.94 -3.77 -2.45
C GLU A 125 12.38 -4.21 -1.06
N MET A 126 13.60 -3.81 -0.72
CA MET A 126 14.15 -4.01 0.61
C MET A 126 13.35 -3.23 1.65
N GLY A 127 13.02 -3.87 2.75
CA GLY A 127 12.31 -3.22 3.85
C GLY A 127 13.12 -2.12 4.53
N MET A 128 12.42 -1.25 5.24
CA MET A 128 12.98 -0.02 5.82
C MET A 128 14.06 -0.30 6.88
N GLN A 129 13.89 -1.34 7.68
CA GLN A 129 14.87 -1.67 8.73
C GLN A 129 16.16 -2.23 8.13
N MET A 130 16.06 -3.10 7.14
CA MET A 130 17.22 -3.65 6.44
C MET A 130 18.00 -2.54 5.74
N ARG A 131 17.30 -1.59 5.10
CA ARG A 131 17.90 -0.38 4.53
C ARG A 131 18.72 0.40 5.55
N ARG A 132 18.14 0.71 6.72
CA ARG A 132 18.85 1.43 7.81
C ARG A 132 20.07 0.68 8.31
N ILE A 133 20.01 -0.66 8.38
CA ILE A 133 21.16 -1.48 8.77
C ILE A 133 22.30 -1.32 7.76
N LEU A 134 22.03 -1.41 6.46
CA LEU A 134 23.01 -1.27 5.41
C LEU A 134 23.60 0.15 5.35
N GLU A 135 22.77 1.18 5.46
CA GLU A 135 23.19 2.57 5.54
C GLU A 135 24.09 2.82 6.77
N SER A 136 23.74 2.26 7.94
CA SER A 136 24.55 2.35 9.14
C SER A 136 25.89 1.60 9.03
N ALA A 137 25.95 0.58 8.18
CA ALA A 137 27.18 -0.14 7.83
C ALA A 137 28.01 0.56 6.75
N GLY A 138 27.59 1.76 6.31
CA GLY A 138 28.31 2.54 5.30
C GLY A 138 28.12 2.05 3.86
N GLN A 139 27.10 1.25 3.61
CA GLN A 139 26.73 0.83 2.25
C GLN A 139 25.79 1.85 1.63
N GLU A 140 26.04 2.23 0.37
CA GLU A 140 25.09 3.03 -0.41
C GLU A 140 23.91 2.15 -0.83
N VAL A 141 22.71 2.47 -0.33
CA VAL A 141 21.47 1.82 -0.74
C VAL A 141 20.73 2.75 -1.68
N PRO A 142 20.36 2.28 -2.90
CA PRO A 142 19.63 3.10 -3.86
C PRO A 142 18.33 3.65 -3.23
N ALA A 143 17.98 4.89 -3.57
CA ALA A 143 16.71 5.46 -3.10
C ALA A 143 15.53 4.67 -3.69
N THR A 144 14.68 4.12 -2.82
CA THR A 144 13.46 3.45 -3.24
C THR A 144 12.41 4.50 -3.57
N LYS A 145 11.90 4.46 -4.78
CA LYS A 145 10.69 5.22 -5.13
C LYS A 145 9.48 4.45 -4.64
N ARG A 146 8.54 5.19 -4.05
CA ARG A 146 7.30 4.61 -3.53
C ARG A 146 6.20 4.68 -4.59
N ILE A 147 5.20 3.84 -4.42
CA ILE A 147 3.97 3.85 -5.19
C ILE A 147 2.93 4.62 -4.39
N PHE A 148 2.29 5.61 -5.00
CA PHE A 148 1.24 6.41 -4.39
C PHE A 148 -0.12 5.80 -4.71
N GLU A 149 -0.77 5.23 -3.72
CA GLU A 149 -2.07 4.58 -3.84
C GLU A 149 -3.20 5.47 -3.34
N LEU A 150 -4.29 5.52 -4.10
CA LEU A 150 -5.45 6.36 -3.86
C LEU A 150 -6.69 5.51 -3.59
N ASN A 151 -7.47 5.90 -2.58
CA ASN A 151 -8.77 5.32 -2.31
C ASN A 151 -9.86 5.99 -3.17
N PRO A 152 -10.39 5.31 -4.18
CA PRO A 152 -11.38 5.91 -5.09
C PRO A 152 -12.71 6.25 -4.42
N LYS A 153 -13.02 5.59 -3.30
CA LYS A 153 -14.28 5.80 -2.54
C LYS A 153 -14.17 6.92 -1.50
N HIS A 154 -12.98 7.51 -1.31
CA HIS A 154 -12.79 8.56 -0.31
C HIS A 154 -13.23 9.93 -0.82
N PRO A 155 -14.00 10.72 -0.02
CA PRO A 155 -14.54 12.02 -0.44
C PRO A 155 -13.49 13.04 -0.91
N LEU A 156 -12.27 13.00 -0.37
CA LEU A 156 -11.18 13.88 -0.81
C LEU A 156 -10.68 13.52 -2.21
N VAL A 157 -10.61 12.23 -2.54
CA VAL A 157 -10.19 11.75 -3.86
C VAL A 157 -11.25 12.06 -4.91
N GLU A 158 -12.53 11.90 -4.57
CA GLU A 158 -13.66 12.32 -5.41
C GLU A 158 -13.67 13.83 -5.68
N LYS A 159 -13.40 14.65 -4.65
CA LYS A 159 -13.28 16.10 -4.83
C LYS A 159 -12.10 16.47 -5.71
N LEU A 160 -10.97 15.79 -5.56
CA LEU A 160 -9.79 16.01 -6.39
C LEU A 160 -10.07 15.64 -7.86
N LYS A 161 -10.81 14.56 -8.12
CA LYS A 161 -11.27 14.16 -9.44
C LYS A 161 -12.12 15.24 -10.11
N ALA A 162 -12.99 15.90 -9.35
CA ALA A 162 -13.88 16.95 -9.83
C ALA A 162 -13.21 18.33 -9.99
N GLU A 163 -11.98 18.53 -9.45
CA GLU A 163 -11.30 19.83 -9.46
C GLU A 163 -10.78 20.18 -10.86
N GLN A 164 -11.22 21.33 -11.39
CA GLN A 164 -10.86 21.81 -12.72
C GLN A 164 -9.78 22.90 -12.70
N ASP A 165 -9.62 23.60 -11.59
CA ASP A 165 -8.57 24.60 -11.44
C ASP A 165 -7.22 23.89 -11.24
N SER A 166 -6.27 24.17 -12.13
CA SER A 166 -4.99 23.44 -12.16
C SER A 166 -4.07 23.75 -10.97
N GLU A 167 -4.08 25.00 -10.48
CA GLU A 167 -3.25 25.41 -9.34
C GLU A 167 -3.80 24.73 -8.06
N ARG A 168 -5.10 24.84 -7.86
CA ARG A 168 -5.77 24.22 -6.73
C ARG A 168 -5.71 22.70 -6.74
N PHE A 169 -5.78 22.07 -7.92
CA PHE A 169 -5.58 20.64 -8.08
C PHE A 169 -4.18 20.22 -7.64
N SER A 170 -3.16 20.98 -8.07
CA SER A 170 -1.77 20.71 -7.69
C SER A 170 -1.54 20.83 -6.19
N ASP A 171 -2.06 21.90 -5.56
CA ASP A 171 -1.93 22.10 -4.12
C ASP A 171 -2.61 20.98 -3.32
N LEU A 172 -3.83 20.60 -3.69
CA LEU A 172 -4.56 19.52 -3.04
C LEU A 172 -3.86 18.17 -3.21
N THR A 173 -3.31 17.91 -4.39
CA THR A 173 -2.54 16.70 -4.67
C THR A 173 -1.29 16.63 -3.79
N LEU A 174 -0.54 17.72 -3.66
CA LEU A 174 0.66 17.77 -2.82
C LEU A 174 0.33 17.60 -1.34
N VAL A 175 -0.75 18.23 -0.85
CA VAL A 175 -1.21 18.03 0.52
C VAL A 175 -1.58 16.57 0.78
N LEU A 176 -2.31 15.94 -0.14
CA LEU A 176 -2.68 14.54 -0.03
C LEU A 176 -1.46 13.63 -0.02
N PHE A 177 -0.49 13.92 -0.87
CA PHE A 177 0.78 13.18 -0.92
C PHE A 177 1.59 13.34 0.37
N ASP A 178 1.75 14.57 0.87
CA ASP A 178 2.50 14.84 2.10
C ASP A 178 1.86 14.20 3.35
N GLN A 179 0.54 14.07 3.39
CA GLN A 179 -0.17 13.35 4.46
C GLN A 179 0.05 11.84 4.43
N SER A 180 0.46 11.29 3.29
CA SER A 180 0.67 9.85 3.11
C SER A 180 2.09 9.40 3.45
N MET A 181 3.00 10.37 3.73
CA MET A 181 4.38 10.11 4.14
C MET A 181 4.50 9.82 5.64
#